data_3ad37d58e155d9f2b91bf0a297b7b6b7
#
_entry.id   3ad37d58e155d9f2b91bf0a297b7b6b7
#
_cell.length_a   1.000
_cell.length_b   1.000
_cell.length_c   1.000
_cell.angle_alpha   90.00
_cell.angle_beta   90.00
_cell.angle_gamma   90.00
#
_symmetry.space_group_name_H-M   'P 1'
#
loop_
_entity.id
_entity.type
_entity.pdbx_description
1 polymer ?
#
loop_
_entity_poly.entity_id
_entity_poly.type
_entity_poly.pdbx_seq_one_letter_code
_entity_poly.pdbx_strand_id
1 'polypeptide(L)'
;YEQEMDDQKYQMFWATYFNYEKGVYEQILASKEPVSGTVKELADRFGLELLTMVGVLDGINDSLKTPNPIETMDENTVVSMDFDKESLYKNMVAAKAEWLYTLPQWDDLLDADTRKALYKEQKLSATIVNTQPKVGRNDPCPCGSGKKYKKCCGANV
;
A
#
# COMPACT_ATOMS: atom_id res chain seq x y z
N TYR A 1 -15.39 21.34 -18.10
CA TYR A 1 -14.17 21.18 -18.92
C TYR A 1 -13.18 20.37 -18.10
N GLU A 2 -13.33 19.07 -18.09
CA GLU A 2 -12.26 18.15 -17.72
C GLU A 2 -11.21 18.27 -18.84
N GLN A 3 -10.13 19.00 -18.57
CA GLN A 3 -8.93 18.84 -19.37
C GLN A 3 -8.43 17.44 -19.12
N GLU A 4 -8.53 16.57 -20.13
CA GLU A 4 -7.75 15.36 -20.16
C GLU A 4 -6.30 15.75 -19.97
N MET A 5 -5.75 15.46 -18.81
CA MET A 5 -4.31 15.63 -18.60
C MET A 5 -3.63 14.71 -19.59
N ASP A 6 -2.78 15.27 -20.44
CA ASP A 6 -1.91 14.51 -21.32
C ASP A 6 -1.19 13.43 -20.51
N ASP A 7 -1.17 12.21 -21.00
CA ASP A 7 -0.59 11.04 -20.31
C ASP A 7 0.84 11.31 -19.80
N GLN A 8 1.61 12.11 -20.52
CA GLN A 8 2.95 12.51 -20.09
C GLN A 8 2.93 13.40 -18.85
N LYS A 9 2.01 14.36 -18.78
CA LYS A 9 1.88 15.25 -17.61
C LYS A 9 1.41 14.45 -16.39
N TYR A 10 0.50 13.52 -16.60
CA TYR A 10 0.03 12.61 -15.54
C TYR A 10 1.17 11.76 -14.99
N GLN A 11 1.96 11.13 -15.85
CA GLN A 11 3.13 10.35 -15.44
C GLN A 11 4.17 11.19 -14.72
N MET A 12 4.45 12.41 -15.21
CA MET A 12 5.38 13.33 -14.56
C MET A 12 4.89 13.78 -13.18
N PHE A 13 3.60 14.05 -13.04
CA PHE A 13 3.01 14.41 -11.76
C PHE A 13 3.22 13.31 -10.72
N TRP A 14 2.88 12.06 -11.05
CA TRP A 14 3.05 10.94 -10.15
C TRP A 14 4.50 10.62 -9.85
N ALA A 15 5.39 10.70 -10.84
CA ALA A 15 6.82 10.51 -10.62
C ALA A 15 7.39 11.56 -9.63
N THR A 16 6.96 12.81 -9.77
CA THR A 16 7.35 13.88 -8.86
C THR A 16 6.78 13.66 -7.45
N TYR A 17 5.51 13.30 -7.35
CA TYR A 17 4.87 12.97 -6.07
C TYR A 17 5.57 11.82 -5.36
N PHE A 18 5.85 10.73 -6.06
CA PHE A 18 6.55 9.57 -5.47
C PHE A 18 7.97 9.90 -5.01
N ASN A 19 8.67 10.80 -5.69
CA ASN A 19 9.98 11.27 -5.24
C ASN A 19 9.87 12.07 -3.93
N TYR A 20 8.89 12.94 -3.79
CA TYR A 20 8.64 13.67 -2.55
C TYR A 20 8.24 12.72 -1.42
N GLU A 21 7.31 11.82 -1.68
CA GLU A 21 6.88 10.79 -0.73
C GLU A 21 8.06 9.94 -0.24
N LYS A 22 8.89 9.47 -1.16
CA LYS A 22 10.12 8.73 -0.84
C LYS A 22 11.04 9.53 0.09
N GLY A 23 11.28 10.81 -0.19
CA GLY A 23 12.10 11.67 0.63
C GLY A 23 11.56 11.85 2.06
N VAL A 24 10.23 11.91 2.22
CA VAL A 24 9.59 11.94 3.54
C VAL A 24 9.81 10.62 4.28
N TYR A 25 9.57 9.49 3.63
CA TYR A 25 9.76 8.17 4.25
C TYR A 25 11.20 7.90 4.63
N GLU A 26 12.17 8.29 3.81
CA GLU A 26 13.59 8.20 4.18
C GLU A 26 13.90 8.91 5.49
N GLN A 27 13.32 10.10 5.70
CA GLN A 27 13.54 10.87 6.91
C GLN A 27 12.80 10.30 8.13
N ILE A 28 11.54 9.91 8.00
CA ILE A 28 10.79 9.38 9.14
C ILE A 28 11.26 8.00 9.57
N LEU A 29 11.70 7.15 8.63
CA LEU A 29 12.24 5.83 8.94
C LEU A 29 13.62 5.93 9.63
N ALA A 30 14.41 6.95 9.31
CA ALA A 30 15.69 7.21 9.94
C ALA A 30 15.57 7.91 11.31
N SER A 31 14.40 8.49 11.61
CA SER A 31 14.18 9.21 12.87
C SER A 31 14.04 8.25 14.05
N LYS A 32 14.74 8.52 15.13
CA LYS A 32 14.64 7.74 16.39
C LYS A 32 13.37 8.04 17.17
N GLU A 33 12.79 9.21 16.95
CA GLU A 33 11.58 9.67 17.61
C GLU A 33 10.48 9.98 16.58
N PRO A 34 9.20 9.86 16.98
CA PRO A 34 8.09 10.19 16.09
C PRO A 34 8.17 11.65 15.61
N VAL A 35 7.97 11.84 14.32
CA VAL A 35 7.89 13.16 13.71
C VAL A 35 6.50 13.73 13.94
N SER A 36 6.40 14.90 14.54
CA SER A 36 5.13 15.59 14.80
C SER A 36 5.26 17.09 14.64
N GLY A 37 4.16 17.76 14.45
CA GLY A 37 4.04 19.20 14.28
C GLY A 37 2.75 19.58 13.60
N THR A 38 2.55 20.85 13.31
CA THR A 38 1.42 21.26 12.47
C THR A 38 1.61 20.78 11.02
N VAL A 39 0.53 20.64 10.26
CA VAL A 39 0.62 20.26 8.85
C VAL A 39 1.55 21.20 8.10
N LYS A 40 1.47 22.51 8.37
CA LYS A 40 2.35 23.51 7.77
C LYS A 40 3.82 23.35 8.17
N GLU A 41 4.10 23.14 9.45
CA GLU A 41 5.47 22.90 9.93
C GLU A 41 6.10 21.66 9.30
N LEU A 42 5.32 20.60 9.11
CA LEU A 42 5.79 19.39 8.44
C LEU A 42 5.99 19.62 6.93
N ALA A 43 5.10 20.35 6.28
CA ALA A 43 5.27 20.72 4.88
C ALA A 43 6.56 21.54 4.68
N ASP A 44 6.80 22.54 5.52
CA ASP A 44 8.03 23.35 5.47
C ASP A 44 9.29 22.52 5.78
N ARG A 45 9.22 21.64 6.76
CA ARG A 45 10.31 20.73 7.12
C ARG A 45 10.74 19.82 5.98
N PHE A 46 9.78 19.27 5.24
CA PHE A 46 10.04 18.36 4.13
C PHE A 46 10.17 19.07 2.77
N GLY A 47 10.00 20.39 2.73
CA GLY A 47 10.07 21.18 1.50
C GLY A 47 8.93 20.89 0.53
N LEU A 48 7.73 20.59 1.06
CA LEU A 48 6.55 20.22 0.29
C LEU A 48 5.51 21.35 0.26
N GLU A 49 4.73 21.40 -0.80
CA GLU A 49 3.48 22.15 -0.79
C GLU A 49 2.48 21.53 0.19
N LEU A 50 1.61 22.36 0.75
CA LEU A 50 0.64 21.95 1.76
C LEU A 50 -0.23 20.76 1.30
N LEU A 51 -0.72 20.82 0.07
CA LEU A 51 -1.57 19.77 -0.50
C LEU A 51 -0.81 18.45 -0.66
N THR A 52 0.45 18.51 -1.06
CA THR A 52 1.32 17.32 -1.15
C THR A 52 1.55 16.71 0.23
N MET A 53 1.77 17.54 1.25
CA MET A 53 1.91 17.06 2.64
C MET A 53 0.64 16.36 3.13
N VAL A 54 -0.53 16.91 2.83
CA VAL A 54 -1.83 16.28 3.13
C VAL A 54 -1.93 14.90 2.47
N GLY A 55 -1.53 14.76 1.21
CA GLY A 55 -1.51 13.48 0.51
C GLY A 55 -0.60 12.46 1.16
N VAL A 56 0.58 12.86 1.62
CA VAL A 56 1.52 11.99 2.34
C VAL A 56 0.94 11.55 3.70
N LEU A 57 0.33 12.47 4.44
CA LEU A 57 -0.35 12.17 5.71
C LEU A 57 -1.51 11.18 5.53
N ASP A 58 -2.31 11.36 4.49
CA ASP A 58 -3.40 10.43 4.16
C ASP A 58 -2.86 9.04 3.82
N GLY A 59 -1.81 8.97 3.01
CA GLY A 59 -1.19 7.70 2.61
C GLY A 59 -0.60 6.89 3.76
N ILE A 60 -0.06 7.54 4.80
CA ILE A 60 0.52 6.86 5.96
C ILE A 60 -0.51 6.60 7.08
N ASN A 61 -1.67 7.23 7.02
CA ASN A 61 -2.60 7.30 8.17
C ASN A 61 -3.02 5.94 8.72
N ASP A 62 -3.27 4.97 7.86
CA ASP A 62 -3.65 3.60 8.25
C ASP A 62 -2.50 2.81 8.92
N SER A 63 -1.28 3.29 8.80
CA SER A 63 -0.08 2.67 9.37
C SER A 63 0.34 3.33 10.68
N LEU A 64 -0.35 4.37 11.12
CA LEU A 64 -0.05 5.10 12.34
C LEU A 64 -0.63 4.40 13.56
N LYS A 65 0.05 4.52 14.70
CA LYS A 65 -0.46 4.07 16.01
C LYS A 65 -1.72 4.82 16.40
N THR A 66 -1.79 6.11 16.07
CA THR A 66 -2.97 6.96 16.24
C THR A 66 -3.22 7.71 14.94
N PRO A 67 -4.35 7.46 14.27
CA PRO A 67 -4.70 8.14 13.03
C PRO A 67 -4.87 9.65 13.22
N ASN A 68 -4.47 10.43 12.22
CA ASN A 68 -4.72 11.87 12.16
C ASN A 68 -6.12 12.17 11.60
N PRO A 69 -6.73 13.31 11.95
CA PRO A 69 -8.07 13.68 11.46
C PRO A 69 -8.03 14.27 10.04
N ILE A 70 -7.69 13.46 9.04
CA ILE A 70 -7.44 13.88 7.66
C ILE A 70 -8.57 14.74 7.07
N GLU A 71 -9.82 14.36 7.32
CA GLU A 71 -10.99 15.04 6.73
C GLU A 71 -11.28 16.42 7.34
N THR A 72 -10.82 16.66 8.55
CA THR A 72 -11.15 17.89 9.33
C THR A 72 -9.93 18.74 9.64
N MET A 73 -8.70 18.27 9.30
CA MET A 73 -7.49 19.02 9.58
C MET A 73 -7.30 20.21 8.67
N ASP A 74 -6.67 21.23 9.21
CA ASP A 74 -6.18 22.41 8.49
C ASP A 74 -4.65 22.53 8.64
N GLU A 75 -4.08 23.58 8.09
CA GLU A 75 -2.62 23.83 8.13
C GLU A 75 -2.06 23.97 9.55
N ASN A 76 -2.89 24.33 10.51
CA ASN A 76 -2.52 24.54 11.92
C ASN A 76 -2.81 23.33 12.82
N THR A 77 -3.43 22.30 12.28
CA THR A 77 -3.72 21.07 13.02
C THR A 77 -2.41 20.35 13.35
N VAL A 78 -2.22 19.99 14.61
CA VAL A 78 -1.08 19.17 15.05
C VAL A 78 -1.34 17.72 14.63
N VAL A 79 -0.41 17.18 13.88
CA VAL A 79 -0.43 15.79 13.39
C VAL A 79 0.84 15.05 13.81
N SER A 80 0.77 13.74 13.85
CA SER A 80 1.90 12.87 14.19
C SER A 80 2.09 11.83 13.09
N MET A 81 3.34 11.47 12.85
CA MET A 81 3.73 10.37 11.95
C MET A 81 4.33 9.20 12.74
N ASP A 82 3.80 8.93 13.93
CA ASP A 82 4.20 7.79 14.77
C ASP A 82 3.60 6.50 14.22
N PHE A 83 4.36 5.88 13.34
CA PHE A 83 3.93 4.67 12.62
C PHE A 83 4.23 3.39 13.41
N ASP A 84 3.37 2.39 13.22
CA ASP A 84 3.70 1.00 13.52
C ASP A 84 4.52 0.42 12.36
N LYS A 85 5.76 0.01 12.65
CA LYS A 85 6.71 -0.39 11.62
C LYS A 85 6.30 -1.63 10.83
N GLU A 86 5.65 -2.59 11.46
CA GLU A 86 5.17 -3.79 10.77
C GLU A 86 3.96 -3.49 9.90
N SER A 87 3.02 -2.69 10.40
CA SER A 87 1.85 -2.23 9.65
C SER A 87 2.26 -1.39 8.44
N LEU A 88 3.19 -0.46 8.63
CA LEU A 88 3.69 0.37 7.53
C LEU A 88 4.36 -0.48 6.45
N TYR A 89 5.22 -1.42 6.83
CA TYR A 89 5.88 -2.31 5.87
C TYR A 89 4.86 -3.14 5.07
N LYS A 90 3.88 -3.73 5.74
CA LYS A 90 2.82 -4.53 5.11
C LYS A 90 1.96 -3.68 4.16
N ASN A 91 1.62 -2.46 4.56
CA ASN A 91 0.83 -1.55 3.72
C ASN A 91 1.61 -1.10 2.47
N MET A 92 2.91 -0.87 2.59
CA MET A 92 3.78 -0.59 1.43
C MET A 92 3.83 -1.77 0.45
N VAL A 93 3.91 -2.99 0.95
CA VAL A 93 3.86 -4.22 0.13
C VAL A 93 2.50 -4.36 -0.55
N ALA A 94 1.41 -4.12 0.17
CA ALA A 94 0.05 -4.14 -0.36
C ALA A 94 -0.14 -3.13 -1.50
N ALA A 95 0.42 -1.93 -1.35
CA ALA A 95 0.40 -0.88 -2.36
C ALA A 95 1.38 -1.12 -3.53
N LYS A 96 2.16 -2.20 -3.49
CA LYS A 96 3.22 -2.50 -4.47
C LYS A 96 4.27 -1.40 -4.59
N ALA A 97 4.50 -0.67 -3.50
CA ALA A 97 5.44 0.44 -3.42
C ALA A 97 6.87 -0.07 -3.18
N GLU A 98 7.45 -0.75 -4.16
CA GLU A 98 8.78 -1.35 -4.06
C GLU A 98 9.86 -0.30 -3.72
N TRP A 99 9.75 0.90 -4.27
CA TRP A 99 10.66 2.02 -3.98
C TRP A 99 10.62 2.48 -2.51
N LEU A 100 9.62 2.08 -1.73
CA LEU A 100 9.47 2.41 -0.31
C LEU A 100 9.86 1.24 0.61
N TYR A 101 9.40 0.02 0.34
CA TYR A 101 9.72 -1.11 1.22
C TYR A 101 11.12 -1.70 1.00
N THR A 102 11.84 -1.24 -0.01
CA THR A 102 13.26 -1.59 -0.24
C THR A 102 14.23 -0.51 0.26
N LEU A 103 13.75 0.55 0.91
CA LEU A 103 14.62 1.59 1.46
C LEU A 103 15.62 1.01 2.48
N PRO A 104 16.90 1.42 2.44
CA PRO A 104 17.91 0.90 3.35
C PRO A 104 17.65 1.24 4.82
N GLN A 105 16.86 2.28 5.13
CA GLN A 105 16.47 2.64 6.47
C GLN A 105 15.67 1.55 7.20
N TRP A 106 15.04 0.64 6.46
CA TRP A 106 14.35 -0.51 7.04
C TRP A 106 15.28 -1.48 7.78
N ASP A 107 16.56 -1.53 7.42
CA ASP A 107 17.52 -2.44 8.04
C ASP A 107 17.67 -2.19 9.56
N ASP A 108 17.51 -0.95 10.01
CA ASP A 108 17.58 -0.58 11.42
C ASP A 108 16.24 -0.78 12.17
N LEU A 109 15.14 -0.95 11.46
CA LEU A 109 13.79 -1.06 12.04
C LEU A 109 13.29 -2.50 12.11
N LEU A 110 13.50 -3.28 11.07
CA LEU A 110 13.06 -4.66 10.93
C LEU A 110 14.19 -5.49 10.33
N ASP A 111 14.51 -6.61 10.95
CA ASP A 111 15.48 -7.55 10.37
C ASP A 111 14.97 -8.17 9.06
N ALA A 112 15.90 -8.74 8.27
CA ALA A 112 15.59 -9.29 6.96
C ALA A 112 14.59 -10.47 7.03
N ASP A 113 14.65 -11.29 8.07
CA ASP A 113 13.77 -12.45 8.23
C ASP A 113 12.34 -12.00 8.58
N THR A 114 12.21 -11.00 9.46
CA THR A 114 10.92 -10.38 9.79
C THR A 114 10.29 -9.75 8.55
N ARG A 115 11.05 -8.97 7.79
CA ARG A 115 10.56 -8.37 6.54
C ARG A 115 10.10 -9.41 5.53
N LYS A 116 10.84 -10.49 5.37
CA LYS A 116 10.48 -11.60 4.49
C LYS A 116 9.19 -12.30 4.94
N ALA A 117 9.01 -12.48 6.24
CA ALA A 117 7.79 -13.08 6.80
C ALA A 117 6.57 -12.17 6.57
N LEU A 118 6.70 -10.87 6.83
CA LEU A 118 5.64 -9.87 6.60
C LEU A 118 5.26 -9.76 5.12
N TYR A 119 6.25 -9.80 4.24
CA TYR A 119 6.03 -9.81 2.79
C TYR A 119 5.21 -11.02 2.35
N LYS A 120 5.58 -12.20 2.81
CA LYS A 120 4.84 -13.44 2.50
C LYS A 120 3.42 -13.40 3.05
N GLU A 121 3.25 -12.98 4.30
CA GLU A 121 1.94 -12.84 4.93
C GLU A 121 1.03 -11.92 4.11
N GLN A 122 1.53 -10.76 3.71
CA GLN A 122 0.77 -9.81 2.91
C GLN A 122 0.43 -10.36 1.52
N LYS A 123 1.33 -11.06 0.86
CA LYS A 123 1.07 -11.68 -0.45
C LYS A 123 0.05 -12.80 -0.36
N LEU A 124 0.08 -13.62 0.69
CA LEU A 124 -0.89 -14.69 0.92
C LEU A 124 -2.28 -14.14 1.22
N SER A 125 -2.38 -13.06 2.01
CA SER A 125 -3.67 -12.42 2.31
C SER A 125 -4.36 -11.84 1.07
N ALA A 126 -3.57 -11.41 0.09
CA ALA A 126 -4.07 -10.88 -1.19
C ALA A 126 -4.37 -11.98 -2.22
N THR A 127 -4.00 -13.23 -1.95
CA THR A 127 -4.22 -14.35 -2.87
C THR A 127 -5.62 -14.92 -2.70
N ILE A 128 -6.41 -14.93 -3.77
CA ILE A 128 -7.71 -15.61 -3.79
C ILE A 128 -7.45 -17.11 -3.84
N VAL A 129 -7.71 -17.80 -2.74
CA VAL A 129 -7.65 -19.28 -2.70
C VAL A 129 -8.99 -19.81 -3.17
N ASN A 130 -9.01 -20.52 -4.30
CA ASN A 130 -10.20 -21.25 -4.74
C ASN A 130 -10.34 -22.51 -3.87
N THR A 131 -11.29 -22.47 -2.94
CA THR A 131 -11.58 -23.60 -2.03
C THR A 131 -12.51 -24.64 -2.64
N GLN A 132 -13.06 -24.40 -3.85
CA GLN A 132 -13.87 -25.39 -4.52
C GLN A 132 -13.00 -26.44 -5.17
N PRO A 133 -13.31 -27.74 -4.98
CA PRO A 133 -12.59 -28.81 -5.64
C PRO A 133 -12.72 -28.66 -7.15
N LYS A 134 -11.60 -28.72 -7.85
CA LYS A 134 -11.60 -28.71 -9.32
C LYS A 134 -12.17 -30.03 -9.81
N VAL A 135 -13.18 -29.94 -10.68
CA VAL A 135 -13.73 -31.11 -11.36
C VAL A 135 -12.85 -31.43 -12.56
N GLY A 136 -12.26 -32.63 -12.58
CA GLY A 136 -11.47 -33.13 -13.72
C GLY A 136 -12.36 -33.49 -14.91
N ARG A 137 -11.78 -33.47 -16.11
CA ARG A 137 -12.52 -33.79 -17.34
C ARG A 137 -13.18 -35.17 -17.31
N ASN A 138 -12.56 -36.13 -16.65
CA ASN A 138 -13.04 -37.53 -16.57
C ASN A 138 -13.86 -37.80 -15.30
N ASP A 139 -14.00 -36.82 -14.40
CA ASP A 139 -14.79 -36.98 -13.19
C ASP A 139 -16.28 -36.94 -13.47
N PRO A 140 -17.11 -37.56 -12.61
CA PRO A 140 -18.56 -37.46 -12.71
C PRO A 140 -18.98 -36.00 -12.67
N CYS A 141 -19.89 -35.60 -13.58
CA CYS A 141 -20.36 -34.23 -13.59
C CYS A 141 -21.16 -33.92 -12.32
N PRO A 142 -20.87 -32.81 -11.61
CA PRO A 142 -21.56 -32.44 -10.38
C PRO A 142 -23.06 -32.13 -10.57
N CYS A 143 -23.52 -32.02 -11.81
CA CYS A 143 -24.96 -31.85 -12.10
C CYS A 143 -25.81 -33.10 -11.86
N GLY A 144 -25.19 -34.26 -11.56
CA GLY A 144 -25.90 -35.51 -11.30
C GLY A 144 -26.37 -36.27 -12.52
N SER A 145 -25.93 -35.89 -13.75
CA SER A 145 -26.33 -36.56 -15.00
C SER A 145 -25.76 -37.97 -15.18
N GLY A 146 -24.77 -38.37 -14.39
CA GLY A 146 -24.04 -39.63 -14.54
C GLY A 146 -23.01 -39.65 -15.67
N LYS A 147 -22.89 -38.55 -16.44
CA LYS A 147 -21.91 -38.39 -17.51
C LYS A 147 -20.60 -37.81 -16.96
N LYS A 148 -19.50 -38.06 -17.70
CA LYS A 148 -18.22 -37.40 -17.41
C LYS A 148 -18.36 -35.90 -17.66
N TYR A 149 -17.69 -35.09 -16.85
CA TYR A 149 -17.74 -33.63 -16.95
C TYR A 149 -17.48 -33.10 -18.35
N LYS A 150 -16.48 -33.63 -19.07
CA LYS A 150 -16.15 -33.27 -20.46
C LYS A 150 -17.27 -33.51 -21.48
N LYS A 151 -18.22 -34.40 -21.15
CA LYS A 151 -19.36 -34.75 -22.02
C LYS A 151 -20.69 -34.18 -21.51
N CYS A 152 -20.65 -33.35 -20.49
CA CYS A 152 -21.83 -32.72 -19.91
C CYS A 152 -21.59 -31.21 -19.75
N CYS A 153 -21.53 -30.68 -18.54
CA CYS A 153 -21.35 -29.24 -18.32
C CYS A 153 -20.01 -28.68 -18.84
N GLY A 154 -18.98 -29.53 -18.94
CA GLY A 154 -17.65 -29.16 -19.45
C GLY A 154 -17.50 -29.35 -20.99
N ALA A 155 -18.55 -29.66 -21.73
CA ALA A 155 -18.45 -29.97 -23.16
C ALA A 155 -18.10 -28.76 -24.05
N ASN A 156 -18.38 -27.56 -23.58
CA ASN A 156 -18.18 -26.29 -24.32
C ASN A 156 -17.15 -25.35 -23.64
N VAL A 157 -16.25 -25.88 -22.84
CA VAL A 157 -15.19 -25.13 -22.15
C VAL A 157 -13.86 -25.35 -22.85
#